data_f62bef9d00aaf279467d719fb62d7b67
#
_entry.id   f62bef9d00aaf279467d719fb62d7b67
#
_cell.length_a   1.000
_cell.length_b   1.000
_cell.length_c   1.000
_cell.angle_alpha   90.00
_cell.angle_beta   90.00
_cell.angle_gamma   90.00
#
_symmetry.space_group_name_H-M   'P 1'
#
loop_
_entity.id
_entity.type
_entity.pdbx_description
1 polymer ?
#
loop_
_entity_poly.entity_id
_entity_poly.type
_entity_poly.pdbx_seq_one_letter_code
_entity_poly.pdbx_strand_id
1 'polypeptide(L)'
;MKNNLLLGITGSIAASKTEKLYNLLKDQYNIKFVSTSEGLKYLEDNFKKNNYIISSWDNETGSPHIELSRWADKFIIYPATANFIAKLNHGISDDILSATALMYKDSIYIAPAMHEEMYLNEVTQENILNLSKKHIFCGPKYGKLDVGDEGLGRMLEPDELVNIIENTHEKIIVTSGPTFENIDLVRGITNSSSGKQGRAIAYELLAKGFDVIYIHSDLIKPVPHAKNISYSSSDDLYQSILNNIKDVKKIYMTSAVSDFIPEKFNKKMNRESGEFSLKMSPNIDIIKTIKSQYKDIKVIGFSAQLDDNLNFEKINSKNCDYLVINNLKDNYFGSDNNKIYIIDRDKLIYESPVENKNIIAQHIIKNTTS
;
A
#
# COMPACT_ATOMS: atom_id res chain seq x y z
N MET A 1 15.57 -21.89 -21.28
CA MET A 1 16.10 -20.60 -21.79
C MET A 1 15.83 -19.56 -20.73
N LYS A 2 16.74 -18.61 -20.50
CA LYS A 2 16.48 -17.50 -19.59
C LYS A 2 15.44 -16.55 -20.22
N ASN A 3 14.52 -16.02 -19.40
CA ASN A 3 13.61 -14.98 -19.82
C ASN A 3 14.35 -13.65 -20.09
N ASN A 4 13.81 -12.84 -20.96
CA ASN A 4 14.36 -11.55 -21.35
C ASN A 4 13.81 -10.44 -20.46
N LEU A 5 14.70 -9.71 -19.80
CA LEU A 5 14.36 -8.60 -18.92
C LEU A 5 14.86 -7.28 -19.49
N LEU A 6 13.96 -6.34 -19.67
CA LEU A 6 14.30 -4.96 -19.99
C LEU A 6 14.34 -4.13 -18.70
N LEU A 7 15.44 -3.43 -18.46
CA LEU A 7 15.60 -2.56 -17.31
C LEU A 7 15.64 -1.10 -17.77
N GLY A 8 14.61 -0.35 -17.42
CA GLY A 8 14.44 1.08 -17.69
C GLY A 8 14.96 1.93 -16.53
N ILE A 9 15.71 2.99 -16.84
CA ILE A 9 16.39 3.81 -15.84
C ILE A 9 16.04 5.28 -16.06
N THR A 10 15.50 5.95 -15.03
CA THR A 10 15.19 7.38 -15.10
C THR A 10 16.10 8.21 -14.19
N GLY A 11 16.08 9.54 -14.37
CA GLY A 11 16.98 10.48 -13.70
C GLY A 11 16.68 10.69 -12.23
N SER A 12 17.17 9.79 -11.39
CA SER A 12 17.14 9.88 -9.92
C SER A 12 18.45 9.40 -9.35
N ILE A 13 18.90 9.95 -8.24
CA ILE A 13 20.06 9.49 -7.49
C ILE A 13 19.95 7.99 -7.12
N ALA A 14 18.73 7.49 -6.97
CA ALA A 14 18.44 6.08 -6.73
C ALA A 14 18.86 5.17 -7.89
N ALA A 15 19.17 5.70 -9.09
CA ALA A 15 19.70 4.93 -10.21
C ALA A 15 21.06 4.30 -9.92
N SER A 16 21.83 4.82 -8.96
CA SER A 16 23.07 4.20 -8.45
C SER A 16 22.87 2.76 -7.94
N LYS A 17 21.64 2.38 -7.57
CA LYS A 17 21.31 1.01 -7.14
C LYS A 17 21.06 0.03 -8.29
N THR A 18 21.06 0.50 -9.54
CA THR A 18 20.79 -0.34 -10.73
C THR A 18 21.80 -1.47 -10.88
N GLU A 19 23.08 -1.19 -10.62
CA GLU A 19 24.13 -2.21 -10.70
C GLU A 19 23.92 -3.35 -9.68
N LYS A 20 23.51 -3.03 -8.44
CA LYS A 20 23.16 -4.04 -7.45
C LYS A 20 21.98 -4.89 -7.91
N LEU A 21 20.95 -4.27 -8.49
CA LEU A 21 19.79 -4.98 -9.03
C LEU A 21 20.21 -5.90 -10.20
N TYR A 22 21.02 -5.40 -11.13
CA TYR A 22 21.56 -6.20 -12.21
C TYR A 22 22.31 -7.43 -11.70
N ASN A 23 23.17 -7.27 -10.71
CA ASN A 23 23.95 -8.37 -10.13
C ASN A 23 23.09 -9.46 -9.48
N LEU A 24 21.91 -9.12 -8.96
CA LEU A 24 20.96 -10.08 -8.40
C LEU A 24 20.20 -10.86 -9.50
N LEU A 25 20.01 -10.26 -10.68
CA LEU A 25 19.14 -10.81 -11.73
C LEU A 25 19.88 -11.43 -12.92
N LYS A 26 21.16 -11.07 -13.16
CA LYS A 26 21.93 -11.48 -14.36
C LYS A 26 22.07 -12.99 -14.57
N ASP A 27 22.01 -13.77 -13.49
CA ASP A 27 22.13 -15.21 -13.59
C ASP A 27 20.80 -15.90 -13.98
N GLN A 28 19.68 -15.20 -13.80
CA GLN A 28 18.32 -15.71 -14.06
C GLN A 28 17.75 -15.17 -15.39
N TYR A 29 18.13 -13.96 -15.80
CA TYR A 29 17.60 -13.25 -16.96
C TYR A 29 18.68 -12.89 -17.99
N ASN A 30 18.25 -12.79 -19.26
CA ASN A 30 18.99 -12.00 -20.25
C ASN A 30 18.56 -10.56 -20.08
N ILE A 31 19.49 -9.64 -19.79
CA ILE A 31 19.15 -8.25 -19.42
C ILE A 31 19.62 -7.29 -20.50
N LYS A 32 18.73 -6.40 -20.94
CA LYS A 32 19.03 -5.19 -21.72
C LYS A 32 18.64 -3.95 -20.93
N PHE A 33 19.31 -2.84 -21.25
CA PHE A 33 19.11 -1.56 -20.56
C PHE A 33 18.62 -0.50 -21.51
N VAL A 34 17.65 0.29 -21.04
CA VAL A 34 17.20 1.51 -21.71
C VAL A 34 17.11 2.63 -20.67
N SER A 35 17.60 3.82 -20.98
CA SER A 35 17.68 4.91 -20.02
C SER A 35 17.20 6.23 -20.62
N THR A 36 16.68 7.11 -19.79
CA THR A 36 16.63 8.53 -20.14
C THR A 36 18.06 9.11 -20.11
N SER A 37 18.30 10.22 -20.81
CA SER A 37 19.58 10.92 -20.76
C SER A 37 19.97 11.33 -19.33
N GLU A 38 18.99 11.72 -18.53
CA GLU A 38 19.19 12.07 -17.11
C GLU A 38 19.52 10.83 -16.26
N GLY A 39 18.95 9.66 -16.57
CA GLY A 39 19.23 8.42 -15.86
C GLY A 39 20.69 7.99 -15.94
N LEU A 40 21.35 8.21 -17.09
CA LEU A 40 22.77 7.90 -17.29
C LEU A 40 23.71 8.66 -16.35
N LYS A 41 23.32 9.87 -15.90
CA LYS A 41 24.16 10.72 -15.04
C LYS A 41 24.42 10.12 -13.67
N TYR A 42 23.50 9.29 -13.19
CA TYR A 42 23.55 8.70 -11.85
C TYR A 42 24.08 7.25 -11.82
N LEU A 43 24.40 6.70 -12.99
CA LEU A 43 25.02 5.37 -13.08
C LEU A 43 26.54 5.45 -12.89
N GLU A 44 27.08 4.46 -12.21
CA GLU A 44 28.52 4.29 -12.05
C GLU A 44 29.23 4.13 -13.39
N ASP A 45 30.42 4.76 -13.55
CA ASP A 45 31.19 4.73 -14.80
C ASP A 45 31.59 3.32 -15.21
N ASN A 46 31.95 2.46 -14.26
CA ASN A 46 32.27 1.07 -14.52
C ASN A 46 31.05 0.30 -15.06
N PHE A 47 29.88 0.55 -14.51
CA PHE A 47 28.64 -0.07 -14.97
C PHE A 47 28.33 0.34 -16.43
N LYS A 48 28.45 1.62 -16.75
CA LYS A 48 28.27 2.15 -18.11
C LYS A 48 29.27 1.57 -19.12
N LYS A 49 30.54 1.38 -18.72
CA LYS A 49 31.58 0.80 -19.58
C LYS A 49 31.34 -0.67 -19.88
N ASN A 50 30.80 -1.42 -18.94
CA ASN A 50 30.63 -2.87 -19.05
C ASN A 50 29.26 -3.29 -19.62
N ASN A 51 28.34 -2.35 -19.79
CA ASN A 51 26.99 -2.65 -20.25
C ASN A 51 26.58 -1.68 -21.37
N TYR A 52 25.96 -2.21 -22.40
CA TYR A 52 25.37 -1.39 -23.45
C TYR A 52 24.01 -0.86 -23.00
N ILE A 53 23.91 0.46 -22.87
CA ILE A 53 22.71 1.14 -22.38
C ILE A 53 22.19 2.06 -23.48
N ILE A 54 21.01 1.77 -23.99
CA ILE A 54 20.36 2.57 -25.03
C ILE A 54 19.71 3.79 -24.37
N SER A 55 20.12 5.00 -24.77
CA SER A 55 19.62 6.26 -24.14
C SER A 55 19.29 7.36 -25.14
N SER A 56 19.58 7.15 -26.43
CA SER A 56 19.32 8.10 -27.50
C SER A 56 18.99 7.33 -28.79
N TRP A 57 18.35 7.98 -29.71
CA TRP A 57 18.08 7.48 -31.05
C TRP A 57 19.31 7.55 -31.96
N ASP A 58 20.29 8.41 -31.63
CA ASP A 58 21.36 8.84 -32.55
C ASP A 58 22.37 7.74 -32.91
N ASN A 59 22.53 6.75 -32.02
CA ASN A 59 23.50 5.67 -32.19
C ASN A 59 22.86 4.32 -32.58
N GLU A 60 21.56 4.32 -32.85
CA GLU A 60 20.81 3.10 -33.09
C GLU A 60 20.39 3.00 -34.57
N THR A 61 20.44 1.80 -35.09
CA THR A 61 19.89 1.48 -36.44
C THR A 61 18.52 0.84 -36.28
N GLY A 62 17.58 1.19 -37.14
CA GLY A 62 16.23 0.61 -37.08
C GLY A 62 15.29 1.30 -36.12
N SER A 63 14.52 0.52 -35.39
CA SER A 63 13.50 1.01 -34.43
C SER A 63 13.70 0.38 -33.06
N PRO A 64 14.71 0.82 -32.29
CA PRO A 64 15.14 0.15 -31.06
C PRO A 64 14.03 0.07 -30.00
N HIS A 65 13.13 1.06 -29.89
CA HIS A 65 11.98 1.00 -28.97
C HIS A 65 11.00 -0.14 -29.31
N ILE A 66 10.80 -0.43 -30.61
CA ILE A 66 9.96 -1.54 -31.06
C ILE A 66 10.66 -2.88 -30.77
N GLU A 67 11.95 -2.95 -31.10
CA GLU A 67 12.75 -4.16 -30.87
C GLU A 67 12.86 -4.51 -29.41
N LEU A 68 13.18 -3.54 -28.54
CA LEU A 68 13.26 -3.73 -27.10
C LEU A 68 11.93 -4.16 -26.50
N SER A 69 10.83 -3.50 -26.87
CA SER A 69 9.51 -3.81 -26.34
C SER A 69 9.00 -5.20 -26.74
N ARG A 70 9.38 -5.68 -27.95
CA ARG A 70 9.02 -7.03 -28.43
C ARG A 70 9.94 -8.13 -27.90
N TRP A 71 11.19 -7.77 -27.58
CA TRP A 71 12.19 -8.70 -27.07
C TRP A 71 11.96 -9.03 -25.58
N ALA A 72 11.42 -8.09 -24.80
CA ALA A 72 11.28 -8.22 -23.36
C ALA A 72 10.09 -9.10 -22.97
N ASP A 73 10.33 -10.11 -22.14
CA ASP A 73 9.30 -10.88 -21.43
C ASP A 73 8.86 -10.17 -20.15
N LYS A 74 9.77 -9.40 -19.53
CA LYS A 74 9.50 -8.53 -18.38
C LYS A 74 10.12 -7.15 -18.60
N PHE A 75 9.44 -6.11 -18.15
CA PHE A 75 9.94 -4.75 -18.17
C PHE A 75 9.85 -4.12 -16.78
N ILE A 76 10.97 -3.61 -16.29
CA ILE A 76 11.09 -2.97 -14.98
C ILE A 76 11.61 -1.56 -15.18
N ILE A 77 11.02 -0.57 -14.56
CA ILE A 77 11.52 0.80 -14.47
C ILE A 77 12.02 1.05 -13.07
N TYR A 78 13.34 1.12 -12.93
CA TYR A 78 14.05 1.21 -11.65
C TYR A 78 15.26 2.14 -11.75
N PRO A 79 15.17 3.37 -11.21
CA PRO A 79 14.03 4.04 -10.57
C PRO A 79 13.00 4.60 -11.58
N ALA A 80 11.80 4.94 -11.08
CA ALA A 80 10.78 5.71 -11.80
C ALA A 80 10.54 7.06 -11.11
N THR A 81 10.92 8.17 -11.75
CA THR A 81 10.67 9.53 -11.26
C THR A 81 9.22 9.96 -11.47
N ALA A 82 8.75 10.97 -10.72
CA ALA A 82 7.43 11.57 -10.93
C ALA A 82 7.22 12.05 -12.37
N ASN A 83 8.25 12.63 -12.99
CA ASN A 83 8.22 13.04 -14.40
C ASN A 83 7.95 11.87 -15.34
N PHE A 84 8.67 10.75 -15.16
CA PHE A 84 8.47 9.57 -16.01
C PHE A 84 7.09 8.94 -15.80
N ILE A 85 6.62 8.86 -14.55
CA ILE A 85 5.28 8.36 -14.22
C ILE A 85 4.21 9.22 -14.90
N ALA A 86 4.35 10.56 -14.88
CA ALA A 86 3.45 11.47 -15.58
C ALA A 86 3.48 11.26 -17.10
N LYS A 87 4.67 11.16 -17.71
CA LYS A 87 4.82 10.87 -19.14
C LYS A 87 4.11 9.58 -19.53
N LEU A 88 4.33 8.51 -18.78
CA LEU A 88 3.72 7.20 -19.05
C LEU A 88 2.19 7.27 -18.95
N ASN A 89 1.64 7.97 -17.96
CA ASN A 89 0.19 8.13 -17.79
C ASN A 89 -0.46 8.91 -18.94
N HIS A 90 0.25 9.89 -19.47
CA HIS A 90 -0.25 10.75 -20.55
C HIS A 90 0.17 10.30 -21.95
N GLY A 91 0.88 9.17 -22.10
CA GLY A 91 1.34 8.64 -23.39
C GLY A 91 2.40 9.52 -24.07
N ILE A 92 3.19 10.29 -23.31
CA ILE A 92 4.28 11.12 -23.83
C ILE A 92 5.48 10.22 -24.14
N SER A 93 5.95 10.25 -25.37
CA SER A 93 7.05 9.40 -25.90
C SER A 93 8.15 10.25 -26.54
N ASP A 94 8.69 11.19 -25.77
CA ASP A 94 9.69 12.18 -26.19
C ASP A 94 11.14 11.69 -26.02
N ASP A 95 11.33 10.53 -25.40
CA ASP A 95 12.60 9.83 -25.27
C ASP A 95 12.44 8.32 -25.56
N ILE A 96 13.57 7.63 -25.76
CA ILE A 96 13.57 6.22 -26.15
C ILE A 96 12.97 5.30 -25.08
N LEU A 97 13.13 5.62 -23.80
CA LEU A 97 12.56 4.84 -22.70
C LEU A 97 11.03 4.99 -22.67
N SER A 98 10.53 6.21 -22.77
CA SER A 98 9.08 6.48 -22.79
C SER A 98 8.40 5.89 -24.03
N ALA A 99 9.04 5.94 -25.21
CA ALA A 99 8.55 5.30 -26.43
C ALA A 99 8.52 3.76 -26.28
N THR A 100 9.56 3.17 -25.69
CA THR A 100 9.62 1.73 -25.42
C THR A 100 8.51 1.30 -24.44
N ALA A 101 8.30 2.06 -23.38
CA ALA A 101 7.27 1.79 -22.38
C ALA A 101 5.84 1.89 -22.97
N LEU A 102 5.60 2.87 -23.82
CA LEU A 102 4.32 3.02 -24.53
C LEU A 102 4.04 1.87 -25.50
N MET A 103 5.09 1.31 -26.13
CA MET A 103 5.00 0.16 -27.03
C MET A 103 4.82 -1.17 -26.31
N TYR A 104 5.24 -1.29 -25.05
CA TYR A 104 5.19 -2.54 -24.30
C TYR A 104 3.74 -2.91 -23.95
N LYS A 105 3.35 -4.16 -24.28
CA LYS A 105 1.94 -4.58 -24.19
C LYS A 105 1.54 -5.05 -22.80
N ASP A 106 2.46 -5.71 -22.10
CA ASP A 106 2.18 -6.31 -20.80
C ASP A 106 2.36 -5.31 -19.64
N SER A 107 2.19 -5.78 -18.41
CA SER A 107 2.38 -4.97 -17.23
C SER A 107 3.85 -4.63 -17.00
N ILE A 108 4.15 -3.37 -16.77
CA ILE A 108 5.48 -2.87 -16.39
C ILE A 108 5.57 -2.85 -14.87
N TYR A 109 6.69 -3.30 -14.32
CA TYR A 109 7.03 -3.11 -12.92
C TYR A 109 7.64 -1.72 -12.75
N ILE A 110 7.04 -0.88 -11.92
CA ILE A 110 7.42 0.52 -11.75
C ILE A 110 7.87 0.74 -10.31
N ALA A 111 9.12 1.14 -10.09
CA ALA A 111 9.67 1.43 -8.77
C ALA A 111 9.79 2.95 -8.54
N PRO A 112 8.82 3.61 -7.88
CA PRO A 112 8.85 5.05 -7.65
C PRO A 112 10.03 5.45 -6.77
N ALA A 113 10.65 6.59 -7.13
CA ALA A 113 11.77 7.19 -6.40
C ALA A 113 11.65 8.71 -6.46
N MET A 114 11.22 9.33 -5.35
CA MET A 114 11.04 10.78 -5.23
C MET A 114 10.90 11.19 -3.77
N HIS A 115 10.96 12.48 -3.50
CA HIS A 115 10.68 13.01 -2.17
C HIS A 115 9.20 12.84 -1.78
N GLU A 116 8.89 12.81 -0.47
CA GLU A 116 7.54 12.54 0.04
C GLU A 116 6.50 13.53 -0.50
N GLU A 117 6.82 14.83 -0.52
CA GLU A 117 5.91 15.86 -1.02
C GLU A 117 5.58 15.66 -2.50
N MET A 118 6.56 15.21 -3.30
CA MET A 118 6.31 14.85 -4.71
C MET A 118 5.43 13.62 -4.83
N TYR A 119 5.68 12.62 -3.99
CA TYR A 119 4.90 11.39 -4.00
C TYR A 119 3.46 11.63 -3.55
N LEU A 120 3.25 12.40 -2.47
CA LEU A 120 1.93 12.70 -1.91
C LEU A 120 1.18 13.81 -2.68
N ASN A 121 1.83 14.45 -3.65
CA ASN A 121 1.17 15.44 -4.50
C ASN A 121 -0.02 14.80 -5.25
N GLU A 122 -1.16 15.50 -5.26
CA GLU A 122 -2.41 14.98 -5.82
C GLU A 122 -2.26 14.53 -7.28
N VAL A 123 -1.55 15.29 -8.11
CA VAL A 123 -1.31 14.97 -9.52
C VAL A 123 -0.47 13.69 -9.64
N THR A 124 0.56 13.51 -8.81
CA THR A 124 1.37 12.28 -8.79
C THR A 124 0.53 11.08 -8.35
N GLN A 125 -0.28 11.25 -7.32
CA GLN A 125 -1.16 10.18 -6.82
C GLN A 125 -2.21 9.79 -7.87
N GLU A 126 -2.75 10.73 -8.61
CA GLU A 126 -3.70 10.46 -9.71
C GLU A 126 -3.01 9.70 -10.85
N ASN A 127 -1.83 10.13 -11.28
CA ASN A 127 -1.06 9.43 -12.31
C ASN A 127 -0.78 7.97 -11.91
N ILE A 128 -0.36 7.76 -10.67
CA ILE A 128 -0.09 6.43 -10.14
C ILE A 128 -1.37 5.58 -10.08
N LEU A 129 -2.47 6.14 -9.59
CA LEU A 129 -3.76 5.44 -9.50
C LEU A 129 -4.25 4.98 -10.90
N ASN A 130 -4.09 5.82 -11.91
CA ASN A 130 -4.47 5.48 -13.27
C ASN A 130 -3.60 4.36 -13.86
N LEU A 131 -2.28 4.46 -13.68
CA LEU A 131 -1.33 3.46 -14.17
C LEU A 131 -1.45 2.12 -13.46
N SER A 132 -1.84 2.12 -12.18
CA SER A 132 -2.03 0.89 -11.38
C SER A 132 -3.15 -0.02 -11.89
N LYS A 133 -4.01 0.49 -12.78
CA LYS A 133 -5.03 -0.33 -13.46
C LYS A 133 -4.42 -1.36 -14.42
N LYS A 134 -3.18 -1.11 -14.87
CA LYS A 134 -2.47 -1.95 -15.86
C LYS A 134 -1.08 -2.39 -15.38
N HIS A 135 -0.37 -1.55 -14.67
CA HIS A 135 1.03 -1.74 -14.29
C HIS A 135 1.18 -2.06 -12.80
N ILE A 136 2.29 -2.69 -12.44
CA ILE A 136 2.60 -3.12 -11.08
C ILE A 136 3.56 -2.12 -10.47
N PHE A 137 3.11 -1.41 -9.46
CA PHE A 137 3.98 -0.52 -8.70
C PHE A 137 4.70 -1.26 -7.57
N CYS A 138 6.00 -1.06 -7.49
CA CYS A 138 6.89 -1.69 -6.52
C CYS A 138 7.36 -0.61 -5.52
N GLY A 139 6.67 -0.45 -4.42
CA GLY A 139 6.85 0.65 -3.48
C GLY A 139 6.11 1.93 -3.91
N PRO A 140 6.52 3.11 -3.39
CA PRO A 140 7.67 3.33 -2.53
C PRO A 140 7.43 2.85 -1.10
N LYS A 141 8.49 2.84 -0.27
CA LYS A 141 8.40 2.59 1.16
C LYS A 141 8.70 3.84 1.98
N TYR A 142 8.34 3.80 3.26
CA TYR A 142 8.74 4.81 4.23
C TYR A 142 10.20 4.58 4.67
N GLY A 143 10.97 5.63 4.78
CA GLY A 143 12.36 5.58 5.28
C GLY A 143 13.12 6.86 4.98
N LYS A 144 14.45 6.84 5.24
CA LYS A 144 15.33 7.99 4.97
C LYS A 144 15.35 8.32 3.49
N LEU A 145 15.16 9.60 3.21
CA LEU A 145 15.26 10.22 1.89
C LEU A 145 16.63 10.88 1.71
N ASP A 146 16.91 11.36 0.51
CA ASP A 146 18.26 11.83 0.12
C ASP A 146 18.76 13.03 0.95
N VAL A 147 17.88 13.95 1.29
CA VAL A 147 18.22 15.15 2.06
C VAL A 147 18.25 14.94 3.58
N GLY A 148 18.12 13.69 4.04
CA GLY A 148 18.16 13.32 5.45
C GLY A 148 16.81 13.26 6.15
N ASP A 149 15.75 13.66 5.49
CA ASP A 149 14.38 13.55 6.00
C ASP A 149 13.91 12.08 5.98
N GLU A 150 12.86 11.79 6.72
CA GLU A 150 12.16 10.51 6.68
C GLU A 150 10.77 10.70 6.08
N GLY A 151 10.42 9.88 5.10
CA GLY A 151 9.13 10.00 4.43
C GLY A 151 8.80 8.84 3.51
N LEU A 152 7.58 8.90 2.96
CA LEU A 152 7.06 7.94 1.99
C LEU A 152 7.46 8.39 0.57
N GLY A 153 8.48 7.78 0.01
CA GLY A 153 9.01 8.15 -1.33
C GLY A 153 10.28 7.38 -1.66
N ARG A 154 10.82 6.70 -0.63
CA ARG A 154 12.03 5.90 -0.77
C ARG A 154 11.80 4.71 -1.70
N MET A 155 12.62 4.61 -2.73
CA MET A 155 12.63 3.44 -3.62
C MET A 155 12.96 2.15 -2.85
N LEU A 156 12.36 1.04 -3.23
CA LEU A 156 12.68 -0.28 -2.70
C LEU A 156 14.17 -0.61 -2.92
N GLU A 157 14.74 -1.37 -1.99
CA GLU A 157 16.06 -1.94 -2.19
C GLU A 157 16.01 -3.04 -3.28
N PRO A 158 17.12 -3.30 -3.98
CA PRO A 158 17.14 -4.28 -5.08
C PRO A 158 16.63 -5.67 -4.70
N ASP A 159 16.98 -6.17 -3.51
CA ASP A 159 16.53 -7.46 -2.99
C ASP A 159 15.02 -7.50 -2.69
N GLU A 160 14.45 -6.40 -2.21
CA GLU A 160 13.00 -6.25 -2.01
C GLU A 160 12.25 -6.29 -3.35
N LEU A 161 12.79 -5.61 -4.37
CA LEU A 161 12.20 -5.61 -5.71
C LEU A 161 12.26 -7.01 -6.34
N VAL A 162 13.39 -7.73 -6.21
CA VAL A 162 13.52 -9.11 -6.71
C VAL A 162 12.46 -10.01 -6.09
N ASN A 163 12.23 -9.90 -4.78
CA ASN A 163 11.19 -10.67 -4.11
C ASN A 163 9.79 -10.40 -4.71
N ILE A 164 9.49 -9.16 -5.08
CA ILE A 164 8.22 -8.80 -5.72
C ILE A 164 8.10 -9.42 -7.13
N ILE A 165 9.18 -9.42 -7.89
CA ILE A 165 9.17 -9.89 -9.27
C ILE A 165 9.06 -11.42 -9.36
N GLU A 166 9.59 -12.13 -8.38
CA GLU A 166 9.78 -13.60 -8.43
C GLU A 166 8.74 -14.39 -7.65
N ASN A 167 8.05 -13.78 -6.69
CA ASN A 167 7.12 -14.48 -5.82
C ASN A 167 5.66 -14.27 -6.23
N THR A 168 4.85 -15.31 -5.98
CA THR A 168 3.39 -15.19 -6.02
C THR A 168 2.92 -14.44 -4.78
N HIS A 169 2.15 -13.37 -4.99
CA HIS A 169 1.75 -12.48 -3.91
C HIS A 169 0.52 -13.03 -3.17
N GLU A 170 0.64 -13.22 -1.85
CA GLU A 170 -0.52 -13.52 -1.00
C GLU A 170 -1.49 -12.34 -1.00
N LYS A 171 -2.78 -12.67 -1.11
CA LYS A 171 -3.86 -11.70 -1.05
C LYS A 171 -4.18 -11.34 0.41
N ILE A 172 -4.17 -10.05 0.72
CA ILE A 172 -4.38 -9.52 2.07
C ILE A 172 -5.45 -8.42 2.03
N ILE A 173 -6.40 -8.47 2.95
CA ILE A 173 -7.35 -7.37 3.18
C ILE A 173 -6.81 -6.47 4.28
N VAL A 174 -6.88 -5.16 4.05
CA VAL A 174 -6.66 -4.13 5.07
C VAL A 174 -7.91 -3.26 5.11
N THR A 175 -8.58 -3.20 6.25
CA THR A 175 -9.72 -2.28 6.44
C THR A 175 -9.24 -0.99 7.09
N SER A 176 -9.89 0.17 6.84
CA SER A 176 -9.39 1.45 7.32
C SER A 176 -10.47 2.52 7.47
N GLY A 177 -10.37 3.30 8.53
CA GLY A 177 -11.28 4.41 8.79
C GLY A 177 -12.49 4.04 9.65
N PRO A 178 -13.35 5.02 9.96
CA PRO A 178 -14.53 4.80 10.78
C PRO A 178 -15.71 4.29 9.97
N THR A 179 -16.66 3.61 10.61
CA THR A 179 -18.01 3.43 10.06
C THR A 179 -18.88 4.64 10.35
N PHE A 180 -19.87 4.88 9.53
CA PHE A 180 -20.88 5.91 9.67
C PHE A 180 -22.26 5.25 9.70
N GLU A 181 -22.91 5.29 10.87
CA GLU A 181 -24.23 4.66 11.08
C GLU A 181 -25.32 5.74 11.00
N ASN A 182 -26.12 5.67 9.95
CA ASN A 182 -27.19 6.63 9.71
C ASN A 182 -28.27 6.58 10.79
N ILE A 183 -28.63 7.75 11.35
CA ILE A 183 -29.82 7.97 12.19
C ILE A 183 -31.02 8.30 11.31
N ASP A 184 -30.83 9.24 10.40
CA ASP A 184 -31.84 9.65 9.40
C ASP A 184 -31.17 9.87 8.03
N LEU A 185 -31.88 10.44 7.07
CA LEU A 185 -31.37 10.71 5.72
C LEU A 185 -30.19 11.72 5.68
N VAL A 186 -29.90 12.40 6.80
CA VAL A 186 -28.95 13.52 6.86
C VAL A 186 -27.88 13.32 7.94
N ARG A 187 -28.21 12.63 9.04
CA ARG A 187 -27.39 12.54 10.25
C ARG A 187 -27.01 11.10 10.56
N GLY A 188 -25.84 10.93 11.18
CA GLY A 188 -25.37 9.63 11.64
C GLY A 188 -24.36 9.75 12.77
N ILE A 189 -23.94 8.60 13.26
CA ILE A 189 -22.92 8.42 14.28
C ILE A 189 -21.67 7.83 13.64
N THR A 190 -20.52 8.35 13.99
CA THR A 190 -19.23 7.86 13.50
C THR A 190 -18.16 7.92 14.60
N ASN A 191 -17.06 7.23 14.39
CA ASN A 191 -15.89 7.24 15.27
C ASN A 191 -14.85 8.26 14.78
N SER A 192 -13.99 8.73 15.68
CA SER A 192 -12.92 9.72 15.37
C SER A 192 -11.68 9.11 14.69
N SER A 193 -11.79 7.95 14.06
CA SER A 193 -10.66 7.30 13.40
C SER A 193 -10.22 8.06 12.15
N SER A 194 -8.93 8.35 12.04
CA SER A 194 -8.33 8.99 10.86
C SER A 194 -7.94 8.03 9.75
N GLY A 195 -8.00 6.71 9.96
CA GLY A 195 -7.54 5.68 9.03
C GLY A 195 -6.03 5.64 8.75
N LYS A 196 -5.22 6.52 9.35
CA LYS A 196 -3.77 6.63 9.07
C LYS A 196 -3.02 5.32 9.30
N GLN A 197 -3.33 4.56 10.36
CA GLN A 197 -2.64 3.29 10.65
C GLN A 197 -2.94 2.22 9.59
N GLY A 198 -4.20 2.07 9.19
CA GLY A 198 -4.57 1.13 8.12
C GLY A 198 -3.92 1.48 6.78
N ARG A 199 -3.84 2.77 6.49
CA ARG A 199 -3.16 3.29 5.30
C ARG A 199 -1.67 2.96 5.31
N ALA A 200 -0.98 3.17 6.43
CA ALA A 200 0.44 2.83 6.60
C ALA A 200 0.69 1.32 6.43
N ILE A 201 -0.18 0.47 6.98
CA ILE A 201 -0.10 -0.99 6.81
C ILE A 201 -0.28 -1.37 5.33
N ALA A 202 -1.25 -0.77 4.63
CA ALA A 202 -1.47 -1.05 3.23
C ALA A 202 -0.25 -0.66 2.36
N TYR A 203 0.36 0.50 2.59
CA TYR A 203 1.59 0.89 1.88
C TYR A 203 2.76 -0.05 2.15
N GLU A 204 2.98 -0.46 3.39
CA GLU A 204 4.08 -1.36 3.75
C GLU A 204 3.87 -2.77 3.15
N LEU A 205 2.63 -3.28 3.13
CA LEU A 205 2.30 -4.55 2.48
C LEU A 205 2.53 -4.50 0.97
N LEU A 206 2.11 -3.41 0.32
CA LEU A 206 2.38 -3.19 -1.11
C LEU A 206 3.89 -3.10 -1.40
N ALA A 207 4.65 -2.41 -0.54
CA ALA A 207 6.10 -2.33 -0.64
C ALA A 207 6.78 -3.70 -0.48
N LYS A 208 6.14 -4.64 0.20
CA LYS A 208 6.59 -6.04 0.34
C LYS A 208 6.04 -6.96 -0.77
N GLY A 209 5.23 -6.44 -1.68
CA GLY A 209 4.72 -7.17 -2.84
C GLY A 209 3.45 -7.98 -2.60
N PHE A 210 2.73 -7.76 -1.51
CA PHE A 210 1.44 -8.41 -1.30
C PHE A 210 0.34 -7.84 -2.21
N ASP A 211 -0.61 -8.68 -2.61
CA ASP A 211 -1.83 -8.25 -3.31
C ASP A 211 -2.82 -7.69 -2.28
N VAL A 212 -2.86 -6.35 -2.20
CA VAL A 212 -3.61 -5.65 -1.15
C VAL A 212 -4.98 -5.22 -1.64
N ILE A 213 -6.02 -5.70 -0.95
CA ILE A 213 -7.38 -5.18 -1.04
C ILE A 213 -7.58 -4.20 0.12
N TYR A 214 -7.64 -2.91 -0.22
CA TYR A 214 -7.82 -1.83 0.75
C TYR A 214 -9.29 -1.42 0.83
N ILE A 215 -9.97 -1.86 1.91
CA ILE A 215 -11.39 -1.56 2.17
C ILE A 215 -11.43 -0.37 3.14
N HIS A 216 -11.85 0.79 2.66
CA HIS A 216 -11.71 2.03 3.42
C HIS A 216 -13.03 2.79 3.53
N SER A 217 -13.18 3.54 4.63
CA SER A 217 -14.30 4.48 4.78
C SER A 217 -14.31 5.51 3.64
N ASP A 218 -15.49 5.96 3.22
CA ASP A 218 -15.66 7.05 2.26
C ASP A 218 -14.95 8.34 2.67
N LEU A 219 -14.67 8.50 3.98
CA LEU A 219 -13.96 9.63 4.55
C LEU A 219 -12.43 9.54 4.41
N ILE A 220 -11.91 8.41 3.92
CA ILE A 220 -10.47 8.13 3.84
C ILE A 220 -10.05 8.06 2.38
N LYS A 221 -8.89 8.70 2.06
CA LYS A 221 -8.33 8.63 0.71
C LYS A 221 -7.92 7.19 0.35
N PRO A 222 -8.11 6.75 -0.90
CA PRO A 222 -7.64 5.47 -1.38
C PRO A 222 -6.11 5.34 -1.28
N VAL A 223 -5.62 4.10 -1.32
CA VAL A 223 -4.19 3.80 -1.40
C VAL A 223 -3.87 3.44 -2.86
N PRO A 224 -3.02 4.20 -3.55
CA PRO A 224 -2.56 3.83 -4.88
C PRO A 224 -1.96 2.42 -4.88
N HIS A 225 -2.10 1.70 -5.98
CA HIS A 225 -1.66 0.31 -6.20
C HIS A 225 -2.46 -0.78 -5.47
N ALA A 226 -3.28 -0.44 -4.47
CA ALA A 226 -4.21 -1.37 -3.86
C ALA A 226 -5.50 -1.49 -4.68
N LYS A 227 -6.19 -2.62 -4.56
CA LYS A 227 -7.58 -2.72 -4.96
C LYS A 227 -8.42 -1.97 -3.93
N ASN A 228 -8.85 -0.75 -4.26
CA ASN A 228 -9.62 0.10 -3.34
C ASN A 228 -11.13 -0.22 -3.41
N ILE A 229 -11.75 -0.33 -2.24
CA ILE A 229 -13.19 -0.52 -2.08
C ILE A 229 -13.65 0.41 -0.96
N SER A 230 -14.58 1.31 -1.24
CA SER A 230 -15.13 2.20 -0.22
C SER A 230 -16.32 1.57 0.51
N TYR A 231 -16.50 1.95 1.76
CA TYR A 231 -17.68 1.63 2.57
C TYR A 231 -18.12 2.85 3.38
N SER A 232 -19.38 2.89 3.75
CA SER A 232 -19.92 3.87 4.68
C SER A 232 -20.27 3.22 6.04
N SER A 233 -21.20 2.27 6.06
CA SER A 233 -21.67 1.63 7.28
C SER A 233 -20.89 0.37 7.66
N SER A 234 -21.14 -0.14 8.87
CA SER A 234 -20.59 -1.43 9.32
C SER A 234 -21.08 -2.60 8.47
N ASP A 235 -22.32 -2.55 8.00
CA ASP A 235 -22.84 -3.57 7.09
C ASP A 235 -22.14 -3.53 5.73
N ASP A 236 -21.94 -2.33 5.14
CA ASP A 236 -21.19 -2.16 3.89
C ASP A 236 -19.76 -2.71 4.02
N LEU A 237 -19.09 -2.44 5.15
CA LEU A 237 -17.78 -2.99 5.45
C LEU A 237 -17.79 -4.51 5.48
N TYR A 238 -18.75 -5.10 6.20
CA TYR A 238 -18.89 -6.55 6.30
C TYR A 238 -19.12 -7.20 4.94
N GLN A 239 -20.07 -6.67 4.15
CA GLN A 239 -20.33 -7.15 2.78
C GLN A 239 -19.12 -6.99 1.87
N SER A 240 -18.42 -5.86 1.96
CA SER A 240 -17.19 -5.62 1.18
C SER A 240 -16.10 -6.64 1.48
N ILE A 241 -15.95 -7.04 2.75
CA ILE A 241 -15.01 -8.11 3.12
C ILE A 241 -15.47 -9.44 2.53
N LEU A 242 -16.73 -9.84 2.71
CA LEU A 242 -17.25 -11.12 2.21
C LEU A 242 -17.13 -11.26 0.69
N ASN A 243 -17.44 -10.20 -0.05
CA ASN A 243 -17.35 -10.20 -1.51
C ASN A 243 -15.90 -10.32 -2.04
N ASN A 244 -14.90 -10.08 -1.20
CA ASN A 244 -13.50 -10.10 -1.59
C ASN A 244 -12.65 -11.10 -0.81
N ILE A 245 -13.25 -11.95 0.02
CA ILE A 245 -12.55 -12.85 0.95
C ILE A 245 -11.93 -14.08 0.26
N LYS A 246 -12.30 -14.35 -0.99
CA LYS A 246 -11.79 -15.50 -1.73
C LYS A 246 -10.27 -15.43 -1.92
N ASP A 247 -9.58 -16.49 -1.54
CA ASP A 247 -8.11 -16.65 -1.61
C ASP A 247 -7.32 -15.72 -0.67
N VAL A 248 -8.01 -14.99 0.22
CA VAL A 248 -7.37 -14.13 1.21
C VAL A 248 -6.69 -14.96 2.29
N LYS A 249 -5.46 -14.60 2.65
CA LYS A 249 -4.68 -15.27 3.70
C LYS A 249 -4.73 -14.53 5.03
N LYS A 250 -4.80 -13.19 4.98
CA LYS A 250 -4.78 -12.34 6.18
C LYS A 250 -5.73 -11.16 6.06
N ILE A 251 -6.27 -10.72 7.20
CA ILE A 251 -7.07 -9.50 7.32
C ILE A 251 -6.53 -8.66 8.46
N TYR A 252 -6.13 -7.42 8.15
CA TYR A 252 -5.82 -6.38 9.13
C TYR A 252 -7.08 -5.54 9.37
N MET A 253 -7.77 -5.79 10.48
CA MET A 253 -9.01 -5.10 10.85
C MET A 253 -8.73 -3.80 11.59
N THR A 254 -8.28 -2.76 10.87
CA THR A 254 -7.94 -1.46 11.47
C THR A 254 -9.10 -0.47 11.47
N SER A 255 -10.23 -0.81 10.85
CA SER A 255 -11.43 0.02 10.86
C SER A 255 -11.99 0.19 12.26
N ALA A 256 -12.40 1.41 12.60
CA ALA A 256 -13.12 1.71 13.83
C ALA A 256 -14.61 1.46 13.61
N VAL A 257 -15.04 0.23 13.85
CA VAL A 257 -16.45 -0.19 13.72
C VAL A 257 -17.23 0.27 14.93
N SER A 258 -18.42 0.82 14.72
CA SER A 258 -19.36 1.15 15.83
C SER A 258 -19.85 -0.11 16.52
N ASP A 259 -19.67 -0.18 17.84
CA ASP A 259 -20.19 -1.30 18.67
C ASP A 259 -21.73 -1.31 18.74
N PHE A 260 -22.34 -0.16 18.48
CA PHE A 260 -23.81 0.01 18.48
C PHE A 260 -24.28 0.71 17.23
N ILE A 261 -25.45 0.31 16.74
CA ILE A 261 -26.16 0.93 15.59
C ILE A 261 -27.43 1.62 16.07
N PRO A 262 -27.70 2.85 15.60
CA PRO A 262 -28.93 3.58 15.95
C PRO A 262 -30.15 3.01 15.24
N GLU A 263 -31.31 3.20 15.83
CA GLU A 263 -32.60 3.06 15.14
C GLU A 263 -32.66 4.06 13.97
N LYS A 264 -33.03 3.57 12.77
CA LYS A 264 -33.07 4.39 11.55
C LYS A 264 -34.42 5.02 11.34
N PHE A 265 -34.41 6.32 11.07
CA PHE A 265 -35.62 7.08 10.70
C PHE A 265 -35.65 7.36 9.19
N ASN A 266 -36.76 7.04 8.53
CA ASN A 266 -36.91 7.20 7.08
C ASN A 266 -37.14 8.66 6.65
N LYS A 267 -37.24 9.60 7.58
CA LYS A 267 -37.42 11.03 7.33
C LYS A 267 -36.44 11.84 8.14
N LYS A 268 -36.03 13.00 7.60
CA LYS A 268 -35.23 13.97 8.35
C LYS A 268 -36.00 14.38 9.62
N MET A 269 -35.35 14.26 10.77
CA MET A 269 -35.88 14.72 12.04
C MET A 269 -35.90 16.25 12.09
N ASN A 270 -37.03 16.84 12.49
CA ASN A 270 -37.21 18.30 12.60
C ASN A 270 -36.88 18.78 13.99
N ARG A 271 -36.34 20.00 14.10
CA ARG A 271 -36.06 20.66 15.39
C ARG A 271 -37.33 20.86 16.24
N GLU A 272 -38.46 21.04 15.61
CA GLU A 272 -39.77 21.25 16.23
C GLU A 272 -40.29 20.01 17.00
N SER A 273 -39.66 18.84 16.77
CA SER A 273 -40.02 17.60 17.49
C SER A 273 -39.59 17.60 18.97
N GLY A 274 -38.83 18.63 19.41
CA GLY A 274 -38.34 18.75 20.80
C GLY A 274 -37.23 17.75 21.10
N GLU A 275 -37.09 17.39 22.37
CA GLU A 275 -36.11 16.37 22.82
C GLU A 275 -36.52 14.98 22.33
N PHE A 276 -35.53 14.19 21.94
CA PHE A 276 -35.76 12.80 21.53
C PHE A 276 -34.70 11.88 22.14
N SER A 277 -35.08 10.63 22.36
CA SER A 277 -34.17 9.55 22.75
C SER A 277 -33.83 8.69 21.56
N LEU A 278 -32.53 8.42 21.36
CA LEU A 278 -32.04 7.54 20.30
C LEU A 278 -31.85 6.12 20.86
N LYS A 279 -32.63 5.18 20.37
CA LYS A 279 -32.43 3.77 20.70
C LYS A 279 -31.24 3.21 19.93
N MET A 280 -30.35 2.55 20.66
CA MET A 280 -29.14 1.91 20.09
C MET A 280 -29.23 0.39 20.30
N SER A 281 -28.87 -0.39 19.30
CA SER A 281 -28.79 -1.85 19.37
C SER A 281 -27.34 -2.31 19.20
N PRO A 282 -26.89 -3.41 19.87
CA PRO A 282 -25.58 -3.99 19.63
C PRO A 282 -25.37 -4.30 18.15
N ASN A 283 -24.18 -3.99 17.66
CA ASN A 283 -23.79 -4.28 16.29
C ASN A 283 -23.17 -5.69 16.18
N ILE A 284 -23.04 -6.19 14.95
CA ILE A 284 -22.33 -7.42 14.66
C ILE A 284 -20.82 -7.26 14.97
N ASP A 285 -20.22 -8.23 15.64
CA ASP A 285 -18.78 -8.33 15.74
C ASP A 285 -18.23 -8.97 14.44
N ILE A 286 -17.76 -8.13 13.53
CA ILE A 286 -17.27 -8.53 12.21
C ILE A 286 -16.10 -9.49 12.33
N ILE A 287 -15.13 -9.23 13.22
CA ILE A 287 -13.94 -10.08 13.43
C ILE A 287 -14.37 -11.48 13.83
N LYS A 288 -15.18 -11.57 14.88
CA LYS A 288 -15.69 -12.85 15.40
C LYS A 288 -16.47 -13.61 14.35
N THR A 289 -17.31 -12.93 13.59
CA THR A 289 -18.14 -13.54 12.55
C THR A 289 -17.30 -14.08 11.40
N ILE A 290 -16.34 -13.30 10.89
CA ILE A 290 -15.43 -13.75 9.82
C ILE A 290 -14.60 -14.94 10.28
N LYS A 291 -13.98 -14.86 11.47
CA LYS A 291 -13.12 -15.93 11.96
C LYS A 291 -13.89 -17.24 12.25
N SER A 292 -15.18 -17.15 12.61
CA SER A 292 -16.01 -18.34 12.79
C SER A 292 -16.31 -19.07 11.46
N GLN A 293 -16.44 -18.33 10.37
CA GLN A 293 -16.75 -18.85 9.03
C GLN A 293 -15.48 -19.26 8.26
N TYR A 294 -14.38 -18.51 8.43
CA TYR A 294 -13.13 -18.65 7.68
C TYR A 294 -11.96 -18.91 8.65
N LYS A 295 -11.87 -20.12 9.17
CA LYS A 295 -10.91 -20.52 10.22
C LYS A 295 -9.44 -20.37 9.79
N ASP A 296 -9.15 -20.58 8.51
CA ASP A 296 -7.79 -20.58 7.95
C ASP A 296 -7.26 -19.17 7.66
N ILE A 297 -8.13 -18.17 7.64
CA ILE A 297 -7.71 -16.77 7.47
C ILE A 297 -7.15 -16.26 8.79
N LYS A 298 -5.93 -15.72 8.77
CA LYS A 298 -5.37 -15.01 9.93
C LYS A 298 -6.00 -13.63 10.06
N VAL A 299 -6.52 -13.32 11.24
CA VAL A 299 -7.14 -12.02 11.53
C VAL A 299 -6.34 -11.27 12.58
N ILE A 300 -5.88 -10.09 12.23
CA ILE A 300 -5.19 -9.15 13.11
C ILE A 300 -6.18 -8.06 13.51
N GLY A 301 -6.64 -8.12 14.76
CA GLY A 301 -7.55 -7.14 15.34
C GLY A 301 -6.82 -5.92 15.89
N PHE A 302 -7.53 -4.80 16.01
CA PHE A 302 -7.02 -3.56 16.60
C PHE A 302 -7.91 -3.14 17.77
N SER A 303 -7.29 -2.62 18.82
CA SER A 303 -7.98 -2.16 20.02
C SER A 303 -7.35 -0.87 20.54
N ALA A 304 -8.15 0.20 20.58
CA ALA A 304 -7.79 1.42 21.29
C ALA A 304 -8.20 1.29 22.77
N GLN A 305 -7.30 1.60 23.70
CA GLN A 305 -7.53 1.51 25.14
C GLN A 305 -7.07 2.78 25.85
N LEU A 306 -7.64 3.04 27.02
CA LEU A 306 -7.29 4.19 27.87
C LEU A 306 -6.27 3.82 28.96
N ASP A 307 -5.87 2.56 29.06
CA ASP A 307 -4.91 2.05 30.04
C ASP A 307 -3.87 1.15 29.36
N ASP A 308 -2.82 0.82 30.13
CA ASP A 308 -1.73 -0.06 29.68
C ASP A 308 -2.00 -1.55 29.97
N ASN A 309 -3.19 -1.90 30.40
CA ASN A 309 -3.53 -3.29 30.71
C ASN A 309 -3.65 -4.10 29.43
N LEU A 310 -2.79 -5.12 29.29
CA LEU A 310 -2.87 -6.09 28.22
C LEU A 310 -4.05 -7.02 28.47
N ASN A 311 -5.20 -6.70 27.87
CA ASN A 311 -6.41 -7.48 28.06
C ASN A 311 -6.43 -8.70 27.12
N PHE A 312 -5.87 -9.83 27.61
CA PHE A 312 -5.86 -11.10 26.90
C PHE A 312 -7.26 -11.73 26.72
N GLU A 313 -8.23 -11.36 27.57
CA GLU A 313 -9.62 -11.84 27.39
C GLU A 313 -10.23 -11.27 26.10
N LYS A 314 -9.82 -10.07 25.69
CA LYS A 314 -10.34 -9.41 24.50
C LYS A 314 -9.94 -10.11 23.20
N ILE A 315 -8.74 -10.68 23.12
CA ILE A 315 -8.33 -11.46 21.93
C ILE A 315 -9.17 -12.75 21.81
N ASN A 316 -9.43 -13.41 22.95
CA ASN A 316 -10.25 -14.61 23.00
C ASN A 316 -11.72 -14.31 22.66
N SER A 317 -12.28 -13.22 23.18
CA SER A 317 -13.68 -12.83 22.91
C SER A 317 -13.91 -12.47 21.44
N LYS A 318 -12.93 -11.81 20.80
CA LYS A 318 -12.95 -11.46 19.37
C LYS A 318 -12.53 -12.62 18.46
N ASN A 319 -11.92 -13.66 19.03
CA ASN A 319 -11.39 -14.82 18.29
C ASN A 319 -10.39 -14.45 17.17
N CYS A 320 -9.63 -13.36 17.31
CA CYS A 320 -8.56 -13.02 16.38
C CYS A 320 -7.25 -13.76 16.70
N ASP A 321 -6.32 -13.79 15.76
CA ASP A 321 -5.03 -14.48 15.92
C ASP A 321 -4.01 -13.58 16.60
N TYR A 322 -4.04 -12.27 16.30
CA TYR A 322 -3.25 -11.23 16.94
C TYR A 322 -4.14 -10.04 17.28
N LEU A 323 -3.80 -9.35 18.35
CA LEU A 323 -4.43 -8.09 18.73
C LEU A 323 -3.35 -7.01 18.88
N VAL A 324 -3.49 -5.94 18.09
CA VAL A 324 -2.68 -4.73 18.21
C VAL A 324 -3.41 -3.75 19.11
N ILE A 325 -2.80 -3.43 20.24
CA ILE A 325 -3.35 -2.54 21.27
C ILE A 325 -2.61 -1.21 21.19
N ASN A 326 -3.32 -0.10 21.08
CA ASN A 326 -2.78 1.25 21.18
C ASN A 326 -3.39 1.99 22.38
N ASN A 327 -2.53 2.69 23.14
CA ASN A 327 -2.96 3.50 24.27
C ASN A 327 -3.32 4.91 23.81
N LEU A 328 -4.55 5.34 24.09
CA LEU A 328 -5.06 6.67 23.71
C LEU A 328 -4.60 7.79 24.65
N LYS A 329 -4.04 7.48 25.84
CA LYS A 329 -3.49 8.51 26.74
C LYS A 329 -2.29 9.22 26.13
N ASP A 330 -1.45 8.46 25.43
CA ASP A 330 -0.21 8.96 24.85
C ASP A 330 -0.38 9.41 23.40
N ASN A 331 -1.47 9.01 22.72
CA ASN A 331 -1.67 9.22 21.30
C ASN A 331 -3.13 9.52 20.96
N TYR A 332 -3.43 10.79 20.67
CA TYR A 332 -4.76 11.21 20.22
C TYR A 332 -5.10 10.61 18.84
N PHE A 333 -6.40 10.43 18.61
CA PHE A 333 -6.90 10.13 17.27
C PHE A 333 -6.41 11.20 16.28
N GLY A 334 -5.83 10.76 15.15
CA GLY A 334 -5.28 11.65 14.13
C GLY A 334 -3.79 11.97 14.27
N SER A 335 -3.12 11.65 15.40
CA SER A 335 -1.67 11.75 15.55
C SER A 335 -0.93 10.96 14.46
N ASP A 336 0.26 11.43 14.05
CA ASP A 336 1.14 10.72 13.12
C ASP A 336 2.00 9.66 13.83
N ASN A 337 2.18 9.79 15.13
CA ASN A 337 2.89 8.82 15.96
C ASN A 337 1.94 7.89 16.70
N ASN A 338 2.46 6.73 17.11
CA ASN A 338 1.75 5.75 17.91
C ASN A 338 2.73 4.93 18.76
N LYS A 339 2.22 4.37 19.87
CA LYS A 339 2.84 3.30 20.64
C LYS A 339 1.88 2.11 20.65
N ILE A 340 2.38 0.92 20.39
CA ILE A 340 1.56 -0.28 20.32
C ILE A 340 2.13 -1.42 21.14
N TYR A 341 1.22 -2.32 21.53
CA TYR A 341 1.52 -3.66 22.00
C TYR A 341 0.89 -4.66 21.02
N ILE A 342 1.62 -5.72 20.68
CA ILE A 342 1.10 -6.84 19.87
C ILE A 342 1.05 -8.04 20.78
N ILE A 343 -0.14 -8.62 20.94
CA ILE A 343 -0.34 -9.86 21.70
C ILE A 343 -0.89 -10.95 20.80
N ASP A 344 -0.53 -12.19 21.09
CA ASP A 344 -1.28 -13.37 20.69
C ASP A 344 -2.14 -13.88 21.85
N ARG A 345 -2.67 -15.08 21.75
CA ARG A 345 -3.55 -15.65 22.79
C ARG A 345 -2.83 -15.93 24.12
N ASP A 346 -1.52 -16.10 24.08
CA ASP A 346 -0.73 -16.63 25.20
C ASP A 346 0.21 -15.57 25.80
N LYS A 347 0.70 -14.62 24.99
CA LYS A 347 1.77 -13.71 25.43
C LYS A 347 1.80 -12.38 24.67
N LEU A 348 2.59 -11.46 25.25
CA LEU A 348 3.05 -10.27 24.55
C LEU A 348 4.13 -10.65 23.53
N ILE A 349 3.88 -10.34 22.26
CA ILE A 349 4.81 -10.58 21.14
C ILE A 349 5.77 -9.41 20.95
N TYR A 350 5.25 -8.18 21.04
CA TYR A 350 6.04 -6.98 20.79
C TYR A 350 5.46 -5.75 21.49
N GLU A 351 6.35 -4.89 21.97
CA GLU A 351 6.05 -3.54 22.45
C GLU A 351 6.90 -2.55 21.65
N SER A 352 6.28 -1.52 21.07
CA SER A 352 7.01 -0.47 20.37
C SER A 352 7.33 0.72 21.29
N PRO A 353 8.40 1.49 20.99
CA PRO A 353 8.46 2.88 21.44
C PRO A 353 7.38 3.73 20.76
N VAL A 354 7.29 5.04 21.11
CA VAL A 354 6.46 6.01 20.38
C VAL A 354 7.16 6.34 19.07
N GLU A 355 6.56 5.95 17.94
CA GLU A 355 7.14 6.10 16.60
C GLU A 355 6.08 6.48 15.57
N ASN A 356 6.55 6.95 14.42
CA ASN A 356 5.68 7.24 13.27
C ASN A 356 4.86 6.00 12.87
N LYS A 357 3.59 6.19 12.50
CA LYS A 357 2.67 5.10 12.13
C LYS A 357 3.16 4.25 10.96
N ASN A 358 4.03 4.77 10.09
CA ASN A 358 4.63 3.97 9.03
C ASN A 358 5.67 2.98 9.60
N ILE A 359 6.48 3.40 10.58
CA ILE A 359 7.41 2.49 11.30
C ILE A 359 6.61 1.47 12.12
N ILE A 360 5.56 1.93 12.80
CA ILE A 360 4.63 1.05 13.51
C ILE A 360 4.03 -0.01 12.56
N ALA A 361 3.67 0.36 11.34
CA ALA A 361 3.18 -0.60 10.33
C ALA A 361 4.23 -1.67 9.99
N GLN A 362 5.51 -1.30 9.88
CA GLN A 362 6.61 -2.25 9.67
C GLN A 362 6.72 -3.24 10.83
N HIS A 363 6.62 -2.76 12.06
CA HIS A 363 6.63 -3.62 13.25
C HIS A 363 5.43 -4.56 13.31
N ILE A 364 4.21 -4.06 13.01
CA ILE A 364 3.00 -4.89 12.97
C ILE A 364 3.17 -6.02 11.97
N ILE A 365 3.55 -5.70 10.73
CA ILE A 365 3.67 -6.70 9.67
C ILE A 365 4.76 -7.71 10.04
N LYS A 366 5.94 -7.26 10.48
CA LYS A 366 7.05 -8.14 10.90
C LYS A 366 6.64 -9.15 11.96
N ASN A 367 5.86 -8.74 12.96
CA ASN A 367 5.50 -9.57 14.11
C ASN A 367 4.19 -10.36 13.93
N THR A 368 3.50 -10.18 12.79
CA THR A 368 2.25 -10.90 12.46
C THR A 368 2.34 -11.71 11.17
N THR A 369 3.54 -11.87 10.60
CA THR A 369 3.76 -12.58 9.31
C THR A 369 3.99 -14.08 9.47
N SER A 370 4.28 -14.55 10.67
CA SER A 370 4.49 -15.97 10.98
C SER A 370 3.20 -16.80 10.96
#